data_cc129322a298d9ec1bcac9c44c95c9b5
#
_entry.id   cc129322a298d9ec1bcac9c44c95c9b5
#
_cell.length_a   1.000
_cell.length_b   1.000
_cell.length_c   1.000
_cell.angle_alpha   90.00
_cell.angle_beta   90.00
_cell.angle_gamma   90.00
#
_symmetry.space_group_name_H-M   'P 1'
#
loop_
_entity.id
_entity.type
_entity.pdbx_description
1 polymer ?
#
loop_
_entity_poly.entity_id
_entity_poly.type
_entity_poly.pdbx_seq_one_letter_code
_entity_poly.pdbx_strand_id
1 'polypeptide(L)'
;MKFAICNETFQDWPFDKAFAFAAECGYSGIEMAHFTIADYATDIPTARRAEVRRQAEAAGLQIVAMHWLLAKTEGLYLTSPDADVRKQTTAYFGELAKLCADFGGNTLVLGSPQQRNLLPGVTHDEAMKYAADTLASAAPTLEDNGVTLAVEPLGPEEGDFLRTAQLGAELVAMIGLPQVRLHLDVKAMSTESIAPADLIRRHHALLAHFHANDPNRQGPGFGEIDFLPIFEALGEVDYQGWVSVEVFDYAPGVERLARESIEYMQACLKKLAGS
;
A
#
# COMPACT_ATOMS: atom_id res chain seq x y z
N MET A 1 -1.71 -16.43 -4.14
CA MET A 1 -1.88 -15.24 -3.27
C MET A 1 -1.30 -15.51 -1.88
N LYS A 2 -0.70 -14.51 -1.25
CA LYS A 2 -0.14 -14.55 0.11
C LYS A 2 -0.80 -13.43 0.93
N PHE A 3 -0.99 -13.63 2.24
CA PHE A 3 -1.66 -12.66 3.09
C PHE A 3 -0.67 -11.92 3.99
N ALA A 4 -0.80 -10.59 4.02
CA ALA A 4 -0.10 -9.69 4.91
C ALA A 4 -1.10 -8.82 5.68
N ILE A 5 -0.60 -8.11 6.69
CA ILE A 5 -1.37 -7.11 7.45
C ILE A 5 -0.50 -5.90 7.71
N CYS A 6 -1.08 -4.72 7.65
CA CYS A 6 -0.43 -3.44 7.95
C CYS A 6 -0.16 -3.32 9.46
N ASN A 7 1.06 -2.93 9.81
CA ASN A 7 1.52 -2.96 11.20
C ASN A 7 0.83 -1.93 12.10
N GLU A 8 0.34 -0.82 11.57
CA GLU A 8 -0.40 0.18 12.35
C GLU A 8 -1.74 -0.37 12.88
N THR A 9 -2.26 -1.48 12.32
CA THR A 9 -3.40 -2.20 12.87
C THR A 9 -3.19 -2.56 14.34
N PHE A 10 -1.93 -2.81 14.72
CA PHE A 10 -1.57 -3.21 16.09
C PHE A 10 -1.34 -2.02 17.02
N GLN A 11 -1.48 -0.79 16.54
CA GLN A 11 -1.36 0.44 17.33
C GLN A 11 -0.07 0.47 18.18
N ASP A 12 -0.20 0.62 19.49
CA ASP A 12 0.91 0.75 20.43
C ASP A 12 1.52 -0.59 20.88
N TRP A 13 1.17 -1.71 20.23
CA TRP A 13 1.78 -2.99 20.59
C TRP A 13 3.28 -2.99 20.22
N PRO A 14 4.15 -3.56 21.08
CA PRO A 14 5.52 -3.86 20.70
C PRO A 14 5.55 -4.76 19.45
N PHE A 15 6.50 -4.52 18.54
CA PHE A 15 6.55 -5.24 17.27
C PHE A 15 6.70 -6.75 17.42
N ASP A 16 7.47 -7.23 18.39
CA ASP A 16 7.61 -8.65 18.68
C ASP A 16 6.25 -9.29 19.02
N LYS A 17 5.44 -8.62 19.85
CA LYS A 17 4.07 -9.06 20.18
C LYS A 17 3.16 -8.99 18.95
N ALA A 18 3.18 -7.89 18.21
CA ALA A 18 2.34 -7.68 17.04
C ALA A 18 2.63 -8.72 15.95
N PHE A 19 3.89 -8.95 15.66
CA PHE A 19 4.33 -9.91 14.64
C PHE A 19 4.03 -11.36 15.04
N ALA A 20 4.28 -11.72 16.29
CA ALA A 20 3.92 -13.05 16.81
C ALA A 20 2.42 -13.31 16.69
N PHE A 21 1.58 -12.32 17.01
CA PHE A 21 0.14 -12.44 16.90
C PHE A 21 -0.35 -12.48 15.44
N ALA A 22 0.23 -11.67 14.54
CA ALA A 22 -0.07 -11.75 13.11
C ALA A 22 0.24 -13.15 12.55
N ALA A 23 1.39 -13.73 12.89
CA ALA A 23 1.75 -15.09 12.52
C ALA A 23 0.80 -16.14 13.11
N GLU A 24 0.40 -15.99 14.37
CA GLU A 24 -0.60 -16.86 15.03
C GLU A 24 -1.95 -16.83 14.29
N CYS A 25 -2.37 -15.65 13.81
CA CYS A 25 -3.60 -15.51 13.02
C CYS A 25 -3.50 -16.19 11.64
N GLY A 26 -2.28 -16.46 11.13
CA GLY A 26 -2.05 -17.11 9.85
C GLY A 26 -1.56 -16.19 8.73
N TYR A 27 -1.20 -14.94 9.03
CA TYR A 27 -0.48 -14.10 8.09
C TYR A 27 0.94 -14.63 7.86
N SER A 28 1.48 -14.41 6.66
CA SER A 28 2.86 -14.73 6.31
C SER A 28 3.68 -13.48 5.96
N GLY A 29 3.04 -12.32 5.95
CA GLY A 29 3.66 -11.02 5.70
C GLY A 29 3.18 -9.94 6.65
N ILE A 30 4.03 -8.92 6.81
CA ILE A 30 3.73 -7.67 7.49
C ILE A 30 4.10 -6.50 6.59
N GLU A 31 3.25 -5.49 6.53
CA GLU A 31 3.48 -4.26 5.81
C GLU A 31 3.74 -3.12 6.78
N MET A 32 4.74 -2.29 6.51
CA MET A 32 5.24 -1.33 7.50
C MET A 32 4.86 0.10 7.17
N ALA A 33 4.28 0.80 8.14
CA ALA A 33 4.21 2.25 8.15
C ALA A 33 5.40 2.81 8.94
N HIS A 34 6.32 3.52 8.26
CA HIS A 34 7.55 4.02 8.92
C HIS A 34 7.29 4.93 10.11
N PHE A 35 6.18 5.68 10.08
CA PHE A 35 5.84 6.61 11.16
C PHE A 35 5.51 5.92 12.50
N THR A 36 5.31 4.62 12.49
CA THR A 36 5.20 3.82 13.74
C THR A 36 6.54 3.68 14.46
N ILE A 37 7.64 4.09 13.79
CA ILE A 37 9.00 4.07 14.33
C ILE A 37 9.53 5.51 14.47
N ALA A 38 9.46 6.30 13.39
CA ALA A 38 9.85 7.71 13.35
C ALA A 38 9.10 8.44 12.24
N ASP A 39 8.88 9.75 12.38
CA ASP A 39 8.14 10.57 11.42
C ASP A 39 8.84 10.60 10.05
N TYR A 40 10.16 10.53 10.01
CA TYR A 40 10.94 10.44 8.77
C TYR A 40 11.70 9.11 8.67
N ALA A 41 11.71 8.52 7.47
CA ALA A 41 12.47 7.30 7.18
C ALA A 41 13.97 7.46 7.47
N THR A 42 14.51 8.66 7.24
CA THR A 42 15.91 9.03 7.51
C THR A 42 16.28 9.01 9.00
N ASP A 43 15.30 9.16 9.88
CA ASP A 43 15.53 9.19 11.33
C ASP A 43 15.55 7.79 11.95
N ILE A 44 15.28 6.75 11.15
CA ILE A 44 15.32 5.35 11.60
C ILE A 44 16.74 4.82 11.47
N PRO A 45 17.46 4.63 12.60
CA PRO A 45 18.85 4.14 12.56
C PRO A 45 18.95 2.72 11.98
N THR A 46 20.04 2.41 11.29
CA THR A 46 20.30 1.09 10.70
C THR A 46 20.14 -0.05 11.71
N ALA A 47 20.57 0.15 12.96
CA ALA A 47 20.41 -0.85 14.02
C ALA A 47 18.92 -1.16 14.29
N ARG A 48 18.05 -0.13 14.26
CA ARG A 48 16.61 -0.30 14.46
C ARG A 48 15.96 -0.99 13.24
N ARG A 49 16.38 -0.64 12.01
CA ARG A 49 15.94 -1.34 10.79
C ARG A 49 16.22 -2.84 10.87
N ALA A 50 17.46 -3.18 11.23
CA ALA A 50 17.89 -4.58 11.39
C ALA A 50 17.15 -5.29 12.54
N GLU A 51 16.84 -4.59 13.62
CA GLU A 51 16.07 -5.15 14.75
C GLU A 51 14.64 -5.49 14.31
N VAL A 52 13.92 -4.56 13.67
CA VAL A 52 12.55 -4.77 13.18
C VAL A 52 12.49 -5.95 12.22
N ARG A 53 13.43 -6.01 11.27
CA ARG A 53 13.56 -7.15 10.35
C ARG A 53 13.71 -8.47 11.11
N ARG A 54 14.63 -8.54 12.08
CA ARG A 54 14.85 -9.76 12.87
C ARG A 54 13.61 -10.15 13.70
N GLN A 55 12.85 -9.17 14.21
CA GLN A 55 11.60 -9.43 14.93
C GLN A 55 10.56 -10.09 14.01
N ALA A 56 10.41 -9.61 12.77
CA ALA A 56 9.52 -10.22 11.79
C ALA A 56 9.99 -11.65 11.41
N GLU A 57 11.27 -11.82 11.11
CA GLU A 57 11.88 -13.13 10.78
C GLU A 57 11.71 -14.14 11.93
N ALA A 58 11.89 -13.70 13.19
CA ALA A 58 11.72 -14.55 14.38
C ALA A 58 10.26 -15.01 14.56
N ALA A 59 9.28 -14.20 14.12
CA ALA A 59 7.87 -14.58 14.09
C ALA A 59 7.50 -15.43 12.87
N GLY A 60 8.41 -15.67 11.92
CA GLY A 60 8.12 -16.36 10.67
C GLY A 60 7.44 -15.50 9.61
N LEU A 61 7.46 -14.16 9.77
CA LEU A 61 6.90 -13.22 8.81
C LEU A 61 7.96 -12.64 7.88
N GLN A 62 7.54 -12.34 6.65
CA GLN A 62 8.28 -11.47 5.74
C GLN A 62 7.77 -10.03 5.87
N ILE A 63 8.64 -9.03 6.00
CA ILE A 63 8.24 -7.65 5.72
C ILE A 63 8.13 -7.52 4.20
N VAL A 64 6.97 -7.12 3.70
CA VAL A 64 6.63 -7.23 2.27
C VAL A 64 6.64 -5.89 1.56
N ALA A 65 6.13 -4.86 2.23
CA ALA A 65 5.94 -3.53 1.68
C ALA A 65 6.03 -2.46 2.77
N MET A 66 6.04 -1.21 2.30
CA MET A 66 5.80 -0.03 3.14
C MET A 66 4.69 0.81 2.53
N HIS A 67 3.86 1.41 3.37
CA HIS A 67 2.77 2.32 3.00
C HIS A 67 2.81 3.60 3.84
N TRP A 68 1.87 4.53 3.61
CA TRP A 68 1.85 5.85 4.26
C TRP A 68 3.16 6.65 4.06
N LEU A 69 3.76 6.55 2.86
CA LEU A 69 5.14 6.94 2.56
C LEU A 69 5.48 8.39 2.91
N LEU A 70 4.55 9.33 2.69
CA LEU A 70 4.76 10.77 2.94
C LEU A 70 4.00 11.26 4.18
N ALA A 71 3.37 10.37 4.94
CA ALA A 71 2.66 10.75 6.15
C ALA A 71 3.60 11.41 7.17
N LYS A 72 3.09 12.45 7.84
CA LYS A 72 3.82 13.25 8.84
C LYS A 72 5.06 14.01 8.33
N THR A 73 5.35 13.98 7.03
CA THR A 73 6.44 14.76 6.45
C THR A 73 6.00 16.19 6.15
N GLU A 74 6.93 17.14 6.23
CA GLU A 74 6.73 18.53 5.86
C GLU A 74 7.60 18.89 4.64
N GLY A 75 7.10 19.79 3.78
CA GLY A 75 7.85 20.27 2.61
C GLY A 75 7.98 19.30 1.44
N LEU A 76 7.44 18.08 1.56
CA LEU A 76 7.38 17.10 0.48
C LEU A 76 6.00 17.12 -0.18
N TYR A 77 5.97 17.10 -1.52
CA TYR A 77 4.70 17.14 -2.24
C TYR A 77 4.86 16.60 -3.67
N LEU A 78 4.09 15.55 -4.01
CA LEU A 78 4.21 14.83 -5.28
C LEU A 78 3.84 15.70 -6.49
N THR A 79 2.77 16.47 -6.38
CA THR A 79 2.16 17.27 -7.46
C THR A 79 2.50 18.76 -7.37
N SER A 80 3.57 19.12 -6.65
CA SER A 80 3.98 20.51 -6.51
C SER A 80 4.41 21.14 -7.85
N PRO A 81 3.97 22.37 -8.16
CA PRO A 81 4.53 23.13 -9.30
C PRO A 81 5.99 23.55 -9.05
N ASP A 82 6.42 23.60 -7.78
CA ASP A 82 7.80 23.93 -7.41
C ASP A 82 8.72 22.74 -7.69
N ALA A 83 9.70 22.93 -8.58
CA ALA A 83 10.64 21.89 -8.98
C ALA A 83 11.57 21.46 -7.83
N ASP A 84 11.92 22.37 -6.90
CA ASP A 84 12.79 22.04 -5.77
C ASP A 84 12.05 21.15 -4.77
N VAL A 85 10.76 21.40 -4.54
CA VAL A 85 9.90 20.52 -3.72
C VAL A 85 9.81 19.12 -4.36
N ARG A 86 9.59 19.03 -5.65
CA ARG A 86 9.55 17.73 -6.35
C ARG A 86 10.89 17.00 -6.28
N LYS A 87 12.01 17.72 -6.42
CA LYS A 87 13.35 17.13 -6.26
C LYS A 87 13.60 16.59 -4.87
N GLN A 88 13.17 17.29 -3.83
CA GLN A 88 13.25 16.81 -2.45
C GLN A 88 12.36 15.58 -2.24
N THR A 89 11.16 15.60 -2.80
CA THR A 89 10.24 14.44 -2.75
C THR A 89 10.82 13.21 -3.46
N THR A 90 11.44 13.41 -4.64
CA THR A 90 12.18 12.35 -5.36
C THR A 90 13.30 11.76 -4.49
N ALA A 91 14.12 12.62 -3.87
CA ALA A 91 15.20 12.16 -3.01
C ALA A 91 14.68 11.35 -1.81
N TYR A 92 13.56 11.76 -1.24
CA TYR A 92 12.94 11.05 -0.12
C TYR A 92 12.38 9.69 -0.52
N PHE A 93 11.83 9.53 -1.73
CA PHE A 93 11.48 8.18 -2.25
C PHE A 93 12.70 7.26 -2.34
N GLY A 94 13.88 7.81 -2.64
CA GLY A 94 15.13 7.05 -2.58
C GLY A 94 15.48 6.57 -1.17
N GLU A 95 15.27 7.39 -0.14
CA GLU A 95 15.48 6.98 1.25
C GLU A 95 14.45 5.93 1.71
N LEU A 96 13.20 6.06 1.27
CA LEU A 96 12.17 5.05 1.52
C LEU A 96 12.49 3.72 0.83
N ALA A 97 13.05 3.74 -0.39
CA ALA A 97 13.47 2.53 -1.08
C ALA A 97 14.58 1.80 -0.32
N LYS A 98 15.59 2.53 0.18
CA LYS A 98 16.65 1.97 1.03
C LYS A 98 16.09 1.37 2.32
N LEU A 99 15.18 2.10 3.00
CA LEU A 99 14.54 1.61 4.22
C LEU A 99 13.73 0.34 3.97
N CYS A 100 12.95 0.30 2.88
CA CYS A 100 12.17 -0.87 2.48
C CYS A 100 13.07 -2.08 2.25
N ALA A 101 14.17 -1.91 1.50
CA ALA A 101 15.15 -2.96 1.25
C ALA A 101 15.85 -3.42 2.54
N ASP A 102 16.22 -2.50 3.45
CA ASP A 102 16.82 -2.82 4.76
C ASP A 102 15.88 -3.68 5.62
N PHE A 103 14.58 -3.42 5.56
CA PHE A 103 13.56 -4.26 6.20
C PHE A 103 13.38 -5.62 5.50
N GLY A 104 13.82 -5.78 4.26
CA GLY A 104 13.63 -6.98 3.44
C GLY A 104 12.38 -6.96 2.58
N GLY A 105 11.70 -5.81 2.50
CA GLY A 105 10.57 -5.55 1.61
C GLY A 105 11.01 -5.15 0.20
N ASN A 106 10.05 -5.14 -0.72
CA ASN A 106 10.30 -4.78 -2.12
C ASN A 106 9.20 -3.92 -2.75
N THR A 107 8.27 -3.40 -1.97
CA THR A 107 7.16 -2.59 -2.48
C THR A 107 6.94 -1.36 -1.61
N LEU A 108 6.75 -0.21 -2.26
CA LEU A 108 6.33 1.05 -1.65
C LEU A 108 4.93 1.38 -2.15
N VAL A 109 3.94 1.48 -1.27
CA VAL A 109 2.55 1.84 -1.61
C VAL A 109 2.35 3.33 -1.42
N LEU A 110 2.14 4.04 -2.52
CA LEU A 110 1.98 5.50 -2.54
C LEU A 110 0.50 5.89 -2.51
N GLY A 111 -0.06 5.96 -1.30
CA GLY A 111 -1.37 6.56 -1.01
C GLY A 111 -1.26 8.04 -0.64
N SER A 112 -0.83 8.35 0.54
CA SER A 112 -0.49 9.68 1.11
C SER A 112 -1.27 10.88 0.55
N PRO A 113 -2.60 10.97 0.78
CA PRO A 113 -3.45 11.94 0.09
C PRO A 113 -3.05 13.40 0.32
N GLN A 114 -2.60 13.73 1.53
CA GLN A 114 -2.26 15.11 1.91
C GLN A 114 -1.05 15.67 1.15
N GLN A 115 -0.16 14.84 0.64
CA GLN A 115 1.04 15.25 -0.06
C GLN A 115 0.93 15.09 -1.58
N ARG A 116 -0.29 14.95 -2.12
CA ARG A 116 -0.51 14.81 -3.56
C ARG A 116 -1.78 15.46 -4.11
N ASN A 117 -2.63 16.04 -3.25
CA ASN A 117 -3.84 16.76 -3.70
C ASN A 117 -3.49 17.92 -4.63
N LEU A 118 -4.46 18.41 -5.40
CA LEU A 118 -4.26 19.54 -6.29
C LEU A 118 -3.99 20.82 -5.49
N LEU A 119 -2.88 21.48 -5.77
CA LEU A 119 -2.57 22.77 -5.17
C LEU A 119 -3.33 23.90 -5.88
N PRO A 120 -3.60 25.05 -5.23
CA PRO A 120 -4.27 26.18 -5.84
C PRO A 120 -3.60 26.60 -7.16
N GLY A 121 -4.38 26.65 -8.24
CA GLY A 121 -3.92 27.01 -9.57
C GLY A 121 -3.25 25.90 -10.37
N VAL A 122 -3.13 24.70 -9.81
CA VAL A 122 -2.61 23.51 -10.52
C VAL A 122 -3.79 22.71 -11.10
N THR A 123 -3.80 22.49 -12.39
CA THR A 123 -4.78 21.63 -13.05
C THR A 123 -4.43 20.14 -12.84
N HIS A 124 -5.41 19.25 -13.00
CA HIS A 124 -5.19 17.81 -12.91
C HIS A 124 -4.11 17.33 -13.91
N ASP A 125 -4.12 17.85 -15.14
CA ASP A 125 -3.13 17.48 -16.17
C ASP A 125 -1.71 17.93 -15.81
N GLU A 126 -1.56 19.09 -15.18
CA GLU A 126 -0.26 19.55 -14.67
C GLU A 126 0.20 18.69 -13.50
N ALA A 127 -0.71 18.36 -12.56
CA ALA A 127 -0.42 17.47 -11.44
C ALA A 127 0.03 16.08 -11.92
N MET A 128 -0.61 15.51 -12.95
CA MET A 128 -0.21 14.26 -13.59
C MET A 128 1.23 14.33 -14.12
N LYS A 129 1.60 15.42 -14.80
CA LYS A 129 2.96 15.62 -15.31
C LYS A 129 3.97 15.76 -14.16
N TYR A 130 3.66 16.56 -13.14
CA TYR A 130 4.53 16.73 -11.97
C TYR A 130 4.75 15.42 -11.22
N ALA A 131 3.69 14.64 -11.02
CA ALA A 131 3.78 13.33 -10.40
C ALA A 131 4.61 12.36 -11.27
N ALA A 132 4.38 12.33 -12.58
CA ALA A 132 5.14 11.49 -13.50
C ALA A 132 6.63 11.84 -13.48
N ASP A 133 7.00 13.13 -13.56
CA ASP A 133 8.39 13.59 -13.48
C ASP A 133 9.07 13.20 -12.17
N THR A 134 8.35 13.38 -11.05
CA THR A 134 8.85 13.06 -9.70
C THR A 134 9.13 11.56 -9.56
N LEU A 135 8.18 10.72 -9.96
CA LEU A 135 8.29 9.27 -9.84
C LEU A 135 9.28 8.67 -10.84
N ALA A 136 9.31 9.18 -12.09
CA ALA A 136 10.31 8.76 -13.09
C ALA A 136 11.73 9.08 -12.60
N SER A 137 11.92 10.24 -11.95
CA SER A 137 13.21 10.62 -11.38
C SER A 137 13.66 9.75 -10.20
N ALA A 138 12.72 9.12 -9.49
CA ALA A 138 13.03 8.17 -8.40
C ALA A 138 13.37 6.75 -8.90
N ALA A 139 12.94 6.39 -10.13
CA ALA A 139 13.03 5.04 -10.65
C ALA A 139 14.44 4.40 -10.60
N PRO A 140 15.55 5.12 -10.90
CA PRO A 140 16.88 4.53 -10.79
C PRO A 140 17.21 4.06 -9.37
N THR A 141 16.86 4.85 -8.35
CA THR A 141 17.12 4.46 -6.96
C THR A 141 16.18 3.34 -6.50
N LEU A 142 14.95 3.28 -7.01
CA LEU A 142 14.06 2.14 -6.80
C LEU A 142 14.68 0.86 -7.37
N GLU A 143 15.19 0.91 -8.60
CA GLU A 143 15.85 -0.21 -9.28
C GLU A 143 17.08 -0.69 -8.52
N ASP A 144 17.97 0.22 -8.12
CA ASP A 144 19.19 -0.08 -7.37
C ASP A 144 18.91 -0.81 -6.05
N ASN A 145 17.75 -0.59 -5.46
CA ASN A 145 17.30 -1.24 -4.22
C ASN A 145 16.35 -2.43 -4.45
N GLY A 146 16.03 -2.77 -5.70
CA GLY A 146 15.09 -3.85 -6.02
C GLY A 146 13.66 -3.59 -5.54
N VAL A 147 13.24 -2.33 -5.51
CA VAL A 147 11.95 -1.90 -4.96
C VAL A 147 11.04 -1.38 -6.07
N THR A 148 9.77 -1.78 -6.02
CA THR A 148 8.70 -1.27 -6.87
C THR A 148 7.88 -0.24 -6.10
N LEU A 149 7.58 0.90 -6.71
CA LEU A 149 6.63 1.87 -6.20
C LEU A 149 5.25 1.60 -6.82
N ALA A 150 4.28 1.29 -6.00
CA ALA A 150 2.91 1.00 -6.39
C ALA A 150 2.03 2.22 -6.11
N VAL A 151 1.58 2.89 -7.17
CA VAL A 151 0.70 4.06 -7.08
C VAL A 151 -0.70 3.62 -6.69
N GLU A 152 -1.23 4.20 -5.65
CA GLU A 152 -2.55 3.89 -5.12
C GLU A 152 -3.57 4.98 -5.48
N PRO A 153 -4.58 4.69 -6.31
CA PRO A 153 -5.78 5.50 -6.43
C PRO A 153 -6.58 5.50 -5.13
N LEU A 154 -7.07 6.65 -4.71
CA LEU A 154 -7.87 6.82 -3.50
C LEU A 154 -9.27 7.33 -3.85
N GLY A 155 -10.24 7.04 -2.97
CA GLY A 155 -11.61 7.51 -3.13
C GLY A 155 -11.74 9.04 -3.02
N PRO A 156 -12.86 9.62 -3.50
CA PRO A 156 -13.07 11.06 -3.52
C PRO A 156 -13.16 11.71 -2.13
N GLU A 157 -13.39 10.93 -1.09
CA GLU A 157 -13.39 11.40 0.31
C GLU A 157 -11.99 11.67 0.86
N GLU A 158 -10.95 11.08 0.23
CA GLU A 158 -9.58 11.15 0.69
C GLU A 158 -8.76 12.20 -0.05
N GLY A 159 -9.17 12.57 -1.28
CA GLY A 159 -8.45 13.56 -2.06
C GLY A 159 -9.07 13.85 -3.43
N ASP A 160 -8.38 14.70 -4.18
CA ASP A 160 -8.82 15.15 -5.51
C ASP A 160 -7.87 14.74 -6.64
N PHE A 161 -6.78 14.03 -6.32
CA PHE A 161 -5.81 13.50 -7.28
C PHE A 161 -5.80 11.97 -7.30
N LEU A 162 -5.84 11.36 -8.50
CA LEU A 162 -5.90 9.90 -8.74
C LEU A 162 -7.07 9.21 -8.03
N ARG A 163 -8.30 9.65 -8.32
CA ARG A 163 -9.51 9.14 -7.65
C ARG A 163 -10.08 7.84 -8.23
N THR A 164 -9.45 7.28 -9.27
CA THR A 164 -9.89 6.03 -9.90
C THR A 164 -8.71 5.15 -10.30
N ALA A 165 -8.95 3.84 -10.38
CA ALA A 165 -7.97 2.88 -10.88
C ALA A 165 -7.48 3.23 -12.30
N GLN A 166 -8.38 3.78 -13.14
CA GLN A 166 -8.04 4.25 -14.48
C GLN A 166 -7.02 5.39 -14.45
N LEU A 167 -7.21 6.41 -13.60
CA LEU A 167 -6.24 7.53 -13.47
C LEU A 167 -4.88 7.05 -12.94
N GLY A 168 -4.87 6.10 -12.00
CA GLY A 168 -3.63 5.46 -11.56
C GLY A 168 -2.91 4.73 -12.68
N ALA A 169 -3.65 3.96 -13.49
CA ALA A 169 -3.10 3.26 -14.66
C ALA A 169 -2.57 4.24 -15.73
N GLU A 170 -3.24 5.37 -15.93
CA GLU A 170 -2.77 6.44 -16.86
C GLU A 170 -1.45 7.05 -16.37
N LEU A 171 -1.31 7.32 -15.06
CA LEU A 171 -0.05 7.82 -14.51
C LEU A 171 1.07 6.79 -14.68
N VAL A 172 0.83 5.51 -14.38
CA VAL A 172 1.82 4.43 -14.60
C VAL A 172 2.21 4.34 -16.07
N ALA A 173 1.26 4.43 -16.99
CA ALA A 173 1.51 4.41 -18.42
C ALA A 173 2.31 5.66 -18.90
N MET A 174 2.01 6.83 -18.32
CA MET A 174 2.75 8.07 -18.62
C MET A 174 4.21 7.96 -18.20
N ILE A 175 4.49 7.33 -17.06
CA ILE A 175 5.85 7.10 -16.57
C ILE A 175 6.55 6.05 -17.41
N GLY A 176 5.89 4.95 -17.75
CA GLY A 176 6.40 3.91 -18.65
C GLY A 176 7.62 3.14 -18.14
N LEU A 177 7.90 3.15 -16.84
CA LEU A 177 9.05 2.48 -16.23
C LEU A 177 8.59 1.29 -15.37
N PRO A 178 9.30 0.14 -15.41
CA PRO A 178 8.89 -1.07 -14.71
C PRO A 178 8.90 -0.93 -13.17
N GLN A 179 9.66 0.02 -12.64
CA GLN A 179 9.75 0.30 -11.21
C GLN A 179 8.51 0.99 -10.64
N VAL A 180 7.63 1.55 -11.51
CA VAL A 180 6.38 2.19 -11.08
C VAL A 180 5.20 1.40 -11.60
N ARG A 181 4.37 0.93 -10.69
CA ARG A 181 3.25 0.02 -10.95
C ARG A 181 1.98 0.55 -10.29
N LEU A 182 0.89 -0.20 -10.39
CA LEU A 182 -0.40 0.11 -9.80
C LEU A 182 -0.61 -0.68 -8.50
N HIS A 183 -1.17 -0.01 -7.51
CA HIS A 183 -1.80 -0.60 -6.34
C HIS A 183 -3.33 -0.50 -6.48
N LEU A 184 -4.06 -1.51 -6.01
CA LEU A 184 -5.51 -1.46 -5.91
C LEU A 184 -5.94 -1.71 -4.46
N ASP A 185 -6.86 -0.88 -3.99
CA ASP A 185 -7.45 -0.89 -2.65
C ASP A 185 -8.96 -1.10 -2.74
N VAL A 186 -9.53 -2.03 -1.96
CA VAL A 186 -10.95 -2.38 -2.09
C VAL A 186 -11.86 -1.24 -1.67
N LYS A 187 -11.54 -0.52 -0.58
CA LYS A 187 -12.31 0.63 -0.12
C LYS A 187 -12.34 1.72 -1.21
N ALA A 188 -11.19 2.03 -1.80
CA ALA A 188 -11.09 3.02 -2.88
C ALA A 188 -11.87 2.57 -4.12
N MET A 189 -11.67 1.34 -4.61
CA MET A 189 -12.41 0.78 -5.75
C MET A 189 -13.92 0.75 -5.53
N SER A 190 -14.38 0.57 -4.30
CA SER A 190 -15.82 0.54 -3.97
C SER A 190 -16.50 1.89 -4.15
N THR A 191 -15.74 2.99 -4.31
CA THR A 191 -16.30 4.31 -4.64
C THR A 191 -16.53 4.52 -6.14
N GLU A 192 -16.01 3.62 -6.99
CA GLU A 192 -16.14 3.71 -8.44
C GLU A 192 -17.46 3.08 -8.93
N SER A 193 -17.90 3.48 -10.12
CA SER A 193 -19.10 2.92 -10.76
C SER A 193 -18.88 1.51 -11.36
N ILE A 194 -17.62 1.05 -11.40
CA ILE A 194 -17.20 -0.26 -11.90
C ILE A 194 -16.92 -1.14 -10.69
N ALA A 195 -17.41 -2.37 -10.72
CA ALA A 195 -17.20 -3.31 -9.62
C ALA A 195 -15.70 -3.59 -9.39
N PRO A 196 -15.24 -3.75 -8.13
CA PRO A 196 -13.84 -4.04 -7.83
C PRO A 196 -13.25 -5.22 -8.60
N ALA A 197 -14.01 -6.31 -8.76
CA ALA A 197 -13.60 -7.48 -9.55
C ALA A 197 -13.28 -7.13 -11.03
N ASP A 198 -14.07 -6.24 -11.63
CA ASP A 198 -13.86 -5.82 -13.01
C ASP A 198 -12.69 -4.84 -13.16
N LEU A 199 -12.45 -4.00 -12.15
CA LEU A 199 -11.26 -3.15 -12.08
C LEU A 199 -9.98 -4.00 -11.98
N ILE A 200 -9.99 -5.06 -11.17
CA ILE A 200 -8.89 -6.02 -11.07
C ILE A 200 -8.61 -6.66 -12.44
N ARG A 201 -9.63 -7.21 -13.11
CA ARG A 201 -9.49 -7.81 -14.44
C ARG A 201 -8.94 -6.83 -15.47
N ARG A 202 -9.40 -5.58 -15.42
CA ARG A 202 -8.97 -4.52 -16.35
C ARG A 202 -7.52 -4.11 -16.18
N HIS A 203 -7.06 -4.00 -14.94
CA HIS A 203 -5.76 -3.41 -14.63
C HIS A 203 -4.70 -4.41 -14.13
N HIS A 204 -4.99 -5.72 -14.15
CA HIS A 204 -4.13 -6.78 -13.62
C HIS A 204 -2.68 -6.72 -14.14
N ALA A 205 -2.49 -6.36 -15.42
CA ALA A 205 -1.16 -6.28 -16.02
C ALA A 205 -0.24 -5.25 -15.36
N LEU A 206 -0.81 -4.26 -14.68
CA LEU A 206 -0.08 -3.21 -13.94
C LEU A 206 -0.05 -3.47 -12.43
N LEU A 207 -0.86 -4.39 -11.91
CA LEU A 207 -1.04 -4.61 -10.48
C LEU A 207 0.22 -5.19 -9.82
N ALA A 208 0.76 -4.49 -8.82
CA ALA A 208 1.91 -4.92 -8.04
C ALA A 208 1.53 -5.32 -6.61
N HIS A 209 0.58 -4.62 -6.00
CA HIS A 209 0.18 -4.83 -4.61
C HIS A 209 -1.32 -4.57 -4.43
N PHE A 210 -1.91 -5.15 -3.36
CA PHE A 210 -3.35 -5.12 -3.17
C PHE A 210 -3.69 -4.94 -1.69
N HIS A 211 -4.51 -3.93 -1.36
CA HIS A 211 -5.08 -3.78 -0.03
C HIS A 211 -6.51 -4.32 0.05
N ALA A 212 -6.74 -5.10 1.09
CA ALA A 212 -8.03 -5.64 1.46
C ALA A 212 -8.56 -4.93 2.71
N ASN A 213 -9.62 -4.19 2.53
CA ASN A 213 -10.34 -3.44 3.55
C ASN A 213 -11.80 -3.25 3.13
N ASP A 214 -12.64 -2.81 4.04
CA ASP A 214 -14.04 -2.54 3.76
C ASP A 214 -14.32 -1.02 3.75
N PRO A 215 -15.31 -0.51 2.99
CA PRO A 215 -15.69 0.91 3.02
C PRO A 215 -15.99 1.49 4.39
N ASN A 216 -16.37 0.65 5.37
CA ASN A 216 -16.52 1.06 6.77
C ASN A 216 -15.19 1.32 7.49
N ARG A 217 -14.04 1.26 6.75
CA ARG A 217 -12.67 1.48 7.23
C ARG A 217 -12.13 0.39 8.18
N GLN A 218 -12.81 -0.75 8.24
CA GLN A 218 -12.38 -1.94 8.96
C GLN A 218 -11.83 -3.00 7.99
N GLY A 219 -11.45 -4.16 8.52
CA GLY A 219 -10.91 -5.24 7.70
C GLY A 219 -11.99 -6.01 6.92
N PRO A 220 -11.58 -6.89 5.99
CA PRO A 220 -12.50 -7.76 5.25
C PRO A 220 -13.42 -8.57 6.17
N GLY A 221 -14.72 -8.58 5.86
CA GLY A 221 -15.74 -9.30 6.63
C GLY A 221 -16.36 -8.52 7.78
N PHE A 222 -15.91 -7.28 8.04
CA PHE A 222 -16.51 -6.39 9.04
C PHE A 222 -17.57 -5.46 8.45
N GLY A 223 -17.62 -5.30 7.13
CA GLY A 223 -18.59 -4.49 6.43
C GLY A 223 -19.46 -5.31 5.49
N GLU A 224 -19.94 -4.68 4.40
CA GLU A 224 -20.92 -5.25 3.48
C GLU A 224 -20.30 -5.77 2.18
N ILE A 225 -18.99 -5.58 1.95
CA ILE A 225 -18.35 -6.03 0.71
C ILE A 225 -18.26 -7.56 0.68
N ASP A 226 -18.80 -8.13 -0.40
CA ASP A 226 -18.55 -9.55 -0.72
C ASP A 226 -17.18 -9.68 -1.41
N PHE A 227 -16.22 -10.27 -0.71
CA PHE A 227 -14.89 -10.51 -1.24
C PHE A 227 -14.80 -11.72 -2.17
N LEU A 228 -15.84 -12.54 -2.28
CA LEU A 228 -15.80 -13.74 -3.13
C LEU A 228 -15.52 -13.38 -4.60
N PRO A 229 -16.24 -12.42 -5.25
CA PRO A 229 -15.93 -12.00 -6.62
C PRO A 229 -14.54 -11.35 -6.77
N ILE A 230 -14.05 -10.70 -5.71
CA ILE A 230 -12.73 -10.05 -5.69
C ILE A 230 -11.62 -11.13 -5.75
N PHE A 231 -11.71 -12.15 -4.88
CA PHE A 231 -10.75 -13.25 -4.88
C PHE A 231 -10.86 -14.13 -6.13
N GLU A 232 -12.07 -14.31 -6.69
CA GLU A 232 -12.26 -14.97 -7.98
C GLU A 232 -11.50 -14.21 -9.07
N ALA A 233 -11.68 -12.89 -9.19
CA ALA A 233 -10.97 -12.06 -10.16
C ALA A 233 -9.44 -12.10 -9.98
N LEU A 234 -8.94 -12.03 -8.75
CA LEU A 234 -7.50 -12.17 -8.46
C LEU A 234 -6.97 -13.55 -8.87
N GLY A 235 -7.78 -14.61 -8.70
CA GLY A 235 -7.45 -15.97 -9.13
C GLY A 235 -7.44 -16.11 -10.65
N GLU A 236 -8.44 -15.57 -11.35
CA GLU A 236 -8.55 -15.61 -12.82
C GLU A 236 -7.36 -14.92 -13.51
N VAL A 237 -6.85 -13.84 -12.93
CA VAL A 237 -5.68 -13.11 -13.46
C VAL A 237 -4.35 -13.67 -12.95
N ASP A 238 -4.37 -14.81 -12.26
CA ASP A 238 -3.18 -15.45 -11.66
C ASP A 238 -2.34 -14.51 -10.76
N TYR A 239 -2.99 -13.71 -9.94
CA TYR A 239 -2.28 -12.79 -9.05
C TYR A 239 -1.48 -13.54 -7.99
N GLN A 240 -0.15 -13.45 -8.04
CA GLN A 240 0.78 -14.14 -7.14
C GLN A 240 1.32 -13.24 -6.03
N GLY A 241 0.89 -11.98 -5.99
CA GLY A 241 1.36 -10.98 -5.03
C GLY A 241 0.77 -11.13 -3.64
N TRP A 242 0.97 -10.09 -2.85
CA TRP A 242 0.45 -9.96 -1.50
C TRP A 242 -0.92 -9.29 -1.49
N VAL A 243 -1.82 -9.81 -0.67
CA VAL A 243 -3.07 -9.17 -0.27
C VAL A 243 -2.89 -8.77 1.18
N SER A 244 -2.77 -7.47 1.43
CA SER A 244 -2.48 -6.91 2.75
C SER A 244 -3.75 -6.31 3.35
N VAL A 245 -4.06 -6.67 4.59
CA VAL A 245 -5.17 -6.08 5.34
C VAL A 245 -4.73 -4.72 5.87
N GLU A 246 -5.45 -3.67 5.47
CA GLU A 246 -5.26 -2.31 5.97
C GLU A 246 -6.54 -1.81 6.62
N VAL A 247 -6.46 -1.28 7.84
CA VAL A 247 -7.62 -0.80 8.61
C VAL A 247 -7.38 0.60 9.15
N PHE A 248 -8.46 1.37 9.29
CA PHE A 248 -8.42 2.76 9.75
C PHE A 248 -9.40 3.00 10.91
N ASP A 249 -10.35 2.09 11.15
CA ASP A 249 -11.24 2.09 12.29
C ASP A 249 -10.96 0.88 13.19
N TYR A 250 -10.46 1.15 14.37
CA TYR A 250 -10.03 0.15 15.35
C TYR A 250 -11.11 -0.22 16.39
N ALA A 251 -12.35 0.28 16.21
CA ALA A 251 -13.45 0.06 17.17
C ALA A 251 -13.73 -1.42 17.50
N PRO A 252 -13.60 -2.39 16.55
CA PRO A 252 -13.78 -3.80 16.86
C PRO A 252 -12.72 -4.39 17.81
N GLY A 253 -11.59 -3.71 17.94
CA GLY A 253 -10.41 -4.18 18.68
C GLY A 253 -9.38 -4.88 17.77
N VAL A 254 -8.12 -4.65 18.10
CA VAL A 254 -6.95 -5.08 17.30
C VAL A 254 -6.96 -6.59 17.03
N GLU A 255 -7.20 -7.39 18.09
CA GLU A 255 -7.16 -8.85 17.98
C GLU A 255 -8.25 -9.39 17.05
N ARG A 256 -9.46 -8.82 17.12
CA ARG A 256 -10.56 -9.20 16.25
C ARG A 256 -10.30 -8.80 14.80
N LEU A 257 -9.87 -7.55 14.58
CA LEU A 257 -9.55 -7.06 13.24
C LEU A 257 -8.52 -7.93 12.55
N ALA A 258 -7.43 -8.28 13.24
CA ALA A 258 -6.40 -9.12 12.66
C ALA A 258 -6.88 -10.55 12.39
N ARG A 259 -7.55 -11.19 13.35
CA ARG A 259 -7.96 -12.60 13.25
C ARG A 259 -9.14 -12.81 12.31
N GLU A 260 -10.23 -12.07 12.51
CA GLU A 260 -11.46 -12.29 11.77
C GLU A 260 -11.30 -11.89 10.28
N SER A 261 -10.46 -10.90 9.96
CA SER A 261 -10.17 -10.52 8.55
C SER A 261 -9.51 -11.66 7.78
N ILE A 262 -8.46 -12.28 8.32
CA ILE A 262 -7.79 -13.37 7.60
C ILE A 262 -8.66 -14.63 7.55
N GLU A 263 -9.41 -14.93 8.61
CA GLU A 263 -10.35 -16.06 8.64
C GLU A 263 -11.43 -15.90 7.55
N TYR A 264 -11.97 -14.69 7.39
CA TYR A 264 -12.94 -14.39 6.34
C TYR A 264 -12.34 -14.55 4.94
N MET A 265 -11.14 -13.98 4.69
CA MET A 265 -10.45 -14.12 3.40
C MET A 265 -10.15 -15.59 3.05
N GLN A 266 -9.68 -16.37 4.05
CA GLN A 266 -9.43 -17.80 3.85
C GLN A 266 -10.73 -18.60 3.59
N ALA A 267 -11.84 -18.20 4.21
CA ALA A 267 -13.13 -18.81 3.96
C ALA A 267 -13.61 -18.56 2.51
N CYS A 268 -13.38 -17.36 1.97
CA CYS A 268 -13.65 -17.06 0.56
C CYS A 268 -12.82 -17.97 -0.37
N LEU A 269 -11.51 -18.10 -0.13
CA LEU A 269 -10.66 -18.98 -0.95
C LEU A 269 -11.07 -20.46 -0.87
N LYS A 270 -11.50 -20.94 0.30
CA LYS A 270 -12.00 -22.32 0.45
C LYS A 270 -13.28 -22.55 -0.35
N LYS A 271 -14.19 -21.57 -0.39
CA LYS A 271 -15.40 -21.65 -1.22
C LYS A 271 -15.06 -21.77 -2.70
N LEU A 272 -14.12 -20.94 -3.19
CA LEU A 272 -13.67 -20.96 -4.59
C LEU A 272 -12.98 -22.27 -4.97
N ALA A 273 -12.21 -22.88 -4.06
CA ALA A 273 -11.53 -24.15 -4.30
C ALA A 273 -12.47 -25.37 -4.29
N GLY A 274 -13.68 -25.24 -3.72
CA GLY A 274 -14.69 -26.31 -3.65
C GLY A 274 -15.78 -26.21 -4.71
N SER A 275 -15.80 -25.13 -5.49
CA SER A 275 -16.71 -24.91 -6.63
C SER A 275 -16.05 -25.37 -7.93
#